data_ccc3fb7c207b5f47a4934144c3ce70d1
#
_entry.id   ccc3fb7c207b5f47a4934144c3ce70d1
#
_cell.length_a   1.000
_cell.length_b   1.000
_cell.length_c   1.000
_cell.angle_alpha   90.00
_cell.angle_beta   90.00
_cell.angle_gamma   90.00
#
_symmetry.space_group_name_H-M   'P 1'
#
loop_
_entity.id
_entity.type
_entity.pdbx_description
1 polymer ?
#
loop_
_entity_poly.entity_id
_entity_poly.type
_entity_poly.pdbx_seq_one_letter_code
_entity_poly.pdbx_strand_id
1 'polypeptide(L)'
;MNQTVHDELIAIRDLQISIQSEGSFFEVVKGVSLSIRTNEIVCLVGESGCGKSITALSVMGLLPADVARVTGGEILYRGQNLLGLKSRDMRRLRSDEISMIFQDPITSLDPVFTIGSLLQEVIQSHRKVSRSEAEKLAVRALEEAQLPDASKRMKSYPHELAGGMRQRVMIALATALNPSVLIADEPTTALDVTVQAQILESLRRRQRELKMGMLLITHDLAVVAAVADRVAVMYSGEIVEEASVNDLFDNPKHPYTQGLMGAIPDITARRGLLHAIPGRVPPPQVPPPGCEFAPRCSYSIGPCWEKRPALLPTSVGKLRCINPQPFSR
;
A
#
# COMPACT_ATOMS: atom_id res chain seq x y z
N MET A 1 -8.75 23.61 -18.51
CA MET A 1 -9.14 22.80 -17.35
C MET A 1 -9.86 21.54 -17.84
N ASN A 2 -9.19 20.50 -18.37
CA ASN A 2 -9.84 19.21 -18.72
C ASN A 2 -8.85 18.08 -19.06
N GLN A 3 -7.63 18.11 -18.53
CA GLN A 3 -6.64 17.03 -18.75
C GLN A 3 -6.48 16.06 -17.56
N THR A 4 -7.11 16.31 -16.42
CA THR A 4 -6.85 15.58 -15.16
C THR A 4 -7.67 14.29 -14.95
N VAL A 5 -8.70 14.03 -15.75
CA VAL A 5 -9.59 12.86 -15.52
C VAL A 5 -9.11 11.59 -16.22
N HIS A 6 -8.26 11.68 -17.24
CA HIS A 6 -7.81 10.52 -18.01
C HIS A 6 -6.60 9.76 -17.41
N ASP A 7 -5.88 10.35 -16.43
CA ASP A 7 -4.69 9.74 -15.85
C ASP A 7 -4.96 8.97 -14.54
N GLU A 8 -6.14 9.13 -13.94
CA GLU A 8 -6.49 8.51 -12.66
C GLU A 8 -6.97 7.07 -12.88
N LEU A 9 -6.18 6.10 -12.42
CA LEU A 9 -6.50 4.68 -12.53
C LEU A 9 -7.41 4.23 -11.38
N ILE A 10 -7.04 4.57 -10.14
CA ILE A 10 -7.84 4.30 -8.95
C ILE A 10 -8.18 5.64 -8.28
N ALA A 11 -9.45 5.81 -7.93
CA ALA A 11 -9.91 6.87 -7.03
C ALA A 11 -10.68 6.26 -5.86
N ILE A 12 -10.13 6.37 -4.67
CA ILE A 12 -10.81 6.05 -3.42
C ILE A 12 -11.39 7.38 -2.91
N ARG A 13 -12.70 7.42 -2.62
CA ARG A 13 -13.40 8.61 -2.15
C ARG A 13 -14.20 8.30 -0.91
N ASP A 14 -13.88 9.01 0.17
CA ASP A 14 -14.58 8.93 1.47
C ASP A 14 -14.79 7.49 1.99
N LEU A 15 -13.84 6.60 1.71
CA LEU A 15 -13.94 5.19 2.04
C LEU A 15 -14.04 4.99 3.55
N GLN A 16 -15.09 4.29 3.97
CA GLN A 16 -15.34 3.90 5.35
C GLN A 16 -15.41 2.38 5.45
N ILE A 17 -14.68 1.82 6.41
CA ILE A 17 -14.66 0.37 6.64
C ILE A 17 -14.77 0.12 8.14
N SER A 18 -15.70 -0.76 8.51
CA SER A 18 -15.86 -1.25 9.88
C SER A 18 -15.45 -2.72 9.99
N ILE A 19 -14.82 -3.07 11.11
CA ILE A 19 -14.52 -4.46 11.48
C ILE A 19 -15.36 -4.89 12.68
N GLN A 20 -15.71 -6.17 12.72
CA GLN A 20 -16.38 -6.78 13.84
C GLN A 20 -15.36 -7.21 14.90
N SER A 21 -15.56 -6.78 16.13
CA SER A 21 -14.79 -7.20 17.29
C SER A 21 -15.73 -7.29 18.48
N GLU A 22 -15.69 -8.39 19.23
CA GLU A 22 -16.49 -8.61 20.44
C GLU A 22 -18.02 -8.36 20.22
N GLY A 23 -18.54 -8.76 19.05
CA GLY A 23 -19.97 -8.62 18.71
C GLY A 23 -20.40 -7.23 18.24
N SER A 24 -19.51 -6.24 18.21
CA SER A 24 -19.77 -4.88 17.74
C SER A 24 -18.93 -4.52 16.52
N PHE A 25 -19.41 -3.56 15.71
CA PHE A 25 -18.67 -3.05 14.57
C PHE A 25 -17.99 -1.72 14.93
N PHE A 26 -16.70 -1.62 14.63
CA PHE A 26 -15.88 -0.43 14.87
C PHE A 26 -15.27 0.07 13.55
N GLU A 27 -15.35 1.37 13.33
CA GLU A 27 -14.79 2.00 12.14
C GLU A 27 -13.26 2.06 12.23
N VAL A 28 -12.59 1.42 11.29
CA VAL A 28 -11.12 1.32 11.20
C VAL A 28 -10.54 2.06 10.00
N VAL A 29 -11.36 2.42 9.02
CA VAL A 29 -11.06 3.35 7.93
C VAL A 29 -12.16 4.41 7.93
N LYS A 30 -11.77 5.68 8.07
CA LYS A 30 -12.66 6.77 8.51
C LYS A 30 -12.68 7.89 7.46
N GLY A 31 -13.23 7.63 6.28
CA GLY A 31 -13.32 8.63 5.21
C GLY A 31 -11.98 8.84 4.48
N VAL A 32 -11.33 7.74 4.09
CA VAL A 32 -10.08 7.80 3.31
C VAL A 32 -10.37 8.17 1.87
N SER A 33 -9.67 9.20 1.39
CA SER A 33 -9.68 9.62 -0.01
C SER A 33 -8.27 9.64 -0.56
N LEU A 34 -8.00 8.80 -1.58
CA LEU A 34 -6.68 8.61 -2.17
C LEU A 34 -6.83 8.27 -3.66
N SER A 35 -5.97 8.77 -4.51
CA SER A 35 -5.93 8.40 -5.92
C SER A 35 -4.60 7.79 -6.33
N ILE A 36 -4.60 6.99 -7.40
CA ILE A 36 -3.41 6.41 -8.02
C ILE A 36 -3.49 6.72 -9.50
N ARG A 37 -2.47 7.36 -10.06
CA ARG A 37 -2.40 7.74 -11.47
C ARG A 37 -1.53 6.78 -12.26
N THR A 38 -1.67 6.84 -13.57
CA THR A 38 -0.76 6.14 -14.48
C THR A 38 0.69 6.59 -14.23
N ASN A 39 1.59 5.62 -14.19
CA ASN A 39 3.04 5.84 -13.99
C ASN A 39 3.41 6.59 -12.70
N GLU A 40 2.60 6.47 -11.65
CA GLU A 40 2.79 7.08 -10.34
C GLU A 40 3.01 6.00 -9.27
N ILE A 41 3.95 6.21 -8.35
CA ILE A 41 4.10 5.42 -7.12
C ILE A 41 3.60 6.26 -5.95
N VAL A 42 2.45 5.86 -5.40
CA VAL A 42 1.90 6.44 -4.17
C VAL A 42 2.27 5.54 -3.01
N CYS A 43 2.95 6.09 -2.01
CA CYS A 43 3.22 5.37 -0.77
C CYS A 43 2.16 5.69 0.29
N LEU A 44 1.58 4.64 0.89
CA LEU A 44 0.69 4.76 2.04
C LEU A 44 1.46 4.30 3.30
N VAL A 45 1.74 5.25 4.18
CA VAL A 45 2.60 5.03 5.35
C VAL A 45 1.85 5.28 6.67
N GLY A 46 2.30 4.65 7.75
CA GLY A 46 1.74 4.82 9.09
C GLY A 46 2.05 3.63 9.99
N GLU A 47 1.74 3.76 11.27
CA GLU A 47 1.93 2.69 12.26
C GLU A 47 1.10 1.43 11.92
N SER A 48 1.52 0.28 12.46
CA SER A 48 0.77 -0.98 12.32
C SER A 48 -0.66 -0.83 12.87
N GLY A 49 -1.63 -1.43 12.18
CA GLY A 49 -3.04 -1.36 12.59
C GLY A 49 -3.79 -0.07 12.24
N CYS A 50 -3.16 0.92 11.57
CA CYS A 50 -3.85 2.17 11.22
C CYS A 50 -4.84 2.06 10.02
N GLY A 51 -5.00 0.88 9.39
CA GLY A 51 -5.98 0.65 8.31
C GLY A 51 -5.41 0.50 6.89
N LYS A 52 -4.09 0.52 6.69
CA LYS A 52 -3.45 0.46 5.35
C LYS A 52 -3.82 -0.80 4.56
N SER A 53 -3.55 -1.98 5.11
CA SER A 53 -3.82 -3.27 4.45
C SER A 53 -5.31 -3.51 4.21
N ILE A 54 -6.19 -3.09 5.13
CA ILE A 54 -7.64 -3.16 4.97
C ILE A 54 -8.10 -2.26 3.82
N THR A 55 -7.53 -1.06 3.68
CA THR A 55 -7.79 -0.17 2.54
C THR A 55 -7.35 -0.84 1.22
N ALA A 56 -6.18 -1.47 1.18
CA ALA A 56 -5.70 -2.21 0.00
C ALA A 56 -6.61 -3.40 -0.36
N LEU A 57 -6.98 -4.21 0.63
CA LEU A 57 -7.88 -5.36 0.44
C LEU A 57 -9.26 -4.93 -0.05
N SER A 58 -9.75 -3.74 0.35
CA SER A 58 -11.03 -3.22 -0.14
C SER A 58 -11.00 -2.90 -1.63
N VAL A 59 -9.89 -2.37 -2.16
CA VAL A 59 -9.69 -2.14 -3.61
C VAL A 59 -9.74 -3.47 -4.37
N MET A 60 -9.16 -4.51 -3.79
CA MET A 60 -9.17 -5.85 -4.37
C MET A 60 -10.52 -6.57 -4.20
N GLY A 61 -11.47 -6.04 -3.41
CA GLY A 61 -12.69 -6.74 -3.04
C GLY A 61 -12.42 -8.04 -2.29
N LEU A 62 -11.39 -8.06 -1.43
CA LEU A 62 -10.91 -9.21 -0.66
C LEU A 62 -11.09 -9.04 0.85
N LEU A 63 -11.93 -8.09 1.28
CA LEU A 63 -12.29 -7.99 2.69
C LEU A 63 -12.99 -9.28 3.15
N PRO A 64 -12.59 -9.89 4.29
CA PRO A 64 -13.28 -11.03 4.85
C PRO A 64 -14.70 -10.62 5.29
N ALA A 65 -15.70 -11.16 4.60
CA ALA A 65 -17.10 -10.69 4.70
C ALA A 65 -17.73 -10.89 6.08
N ASP A 66 -17.23 -11.85 6.84
CA ASP A 66 -17.62 -12.16 8.22
C ASP A 66 -17.03 -11.21 9.27
N VAL A 67 -15.92 -10.54 8.92
CA VAL A 67 -15.15 -9.70 9.86
C VAL A 67 -15.18 -8.22 9.47
N ALA A 68 -15.19 -7.90 8.16
CA ALA A 68 -15.04 -6.54 7.69
C ALA A 68 -16.09 -6.19 6.61
N ARG A 69 -16.58 -4.95 6.63
CA ARG A 69 -17.50 -4.43 5.63
C ARG A 69 -17.21 -2.97 5.30
N VAL A 70 -17.40 -2.62 4.03
CA VAL A 70 -17.46 -1.22 3.60
C VAL A 70 -18.77 -0.62 4.05
N THR A 71 -18.71 0.48 4.79
CA THR A 71 -19.88 1.18 5.35
C THR A 71 -20.19 2.50 4.64
N GLY A 72 -19.25 3.00 3.82
CA GLY A 72 -19.43 4.24 3.05
C GLY A 72 -18.33 4.47 2.03
N GLY A 73 -18.56 5.47 1.17
CA GLY A 73 -17.61 5.87 0.14
C GLY A 73 -17.67 5.03 -1.13
N GLU A 74 -16.72 5.27 -2.02
CA GLU A 74 -16.61 4.57 -3.30
C GLU A 74 -15.15 4.28 -3.66
N ILE A 75 -14.93 3.23 -4.46
CA ILE A 75 -13.64 2.88 -5.03
C ILE A 75 -13.85 2.77 -6.53
N LEU A 76 -13.26 3.69 -7.28
CA LEU A 76 -13.39 3.76 -8.73
C LEU A 76 -12.13 3.24 -9.40
N TYR A 77 -12.27 2.34 -10.36
CA TYR A 77 -11.23 1.98 -11.32
C TYR A 77 -11.63 2.52 -12.68
N ARG A 78 -10.86 3.46 -13.22
CA ARG A 78 -11.16 4.18 -14.47
C ARG A 78 -12.61 4.68 -14.53
N GLY A 79 -13.12 5.19 -13.40
CA GLY A 79 -14.48 5.70 -13.26
C GLY A 79 -15.56 4.65 -12.95
N GLN A 80 -15.26 3.35 -13.00
CA GLN A 80 -16.18 2.28 -12.64
C GLN A 80 -16.08 1.94 -11.15
N ASN A 81 -17.20 1.98 -10.42
CA ASN A 81 -17.22 1.65 -8.99
C ASN A 81 -17.02 0.13 -8.80
N LEU A 82 -15.95 -0.23 -8.07
CA LEU A 82 -15.60 -1.62 -7.79
C LEU A 82 -16.48 -2.24 -6.69
N LEU A 83 -16.99 -1.44 -5.75
CA LEU A 83 -17.77 -1.93 -4.60
C LEU A 83 -19.11 -2.56 -4.99
N GLY A 84 -19.64 -2.19 -6.16
CA GLY A 84 -20.90 -2.74 -6.68
C GLY A 84 -20.75 -3.91 -7.66
N LEU A 85 -19.50 -4.34 -7.94
CA LEU A 85 -19.25 -5.39 -8.93
C LEU A 85 -19.62 -6.78 -8.41
N LYS A 86 -20.18 -7.59 -9.31
CA LYS A 86 -20.38 -9.02 -9.04
C LYS A 86 -19.02 -9.73 -8.92
N SER A 87 -18.93 -10.76 -8.11
CA SER A 87 -17.71 -11.54 -7.89
C SER A 87 -17.05 -12.05 -9.20
N ARG A 88 -17.86 -12.34 -10.25
CA ARG A 88 -17.34 -12.74 -11.55
C ARG A 88 -16.60 -11.62 -12.27
N ASP A 89 -17.13 -10.39 -12.19
CA ASP A 89 -16.55 -9.24 -12.91
C ASP A 89 -15.30 -8.75 -12.15
N MET A 90 -15.34 -8.77 -10.81
CA MET A 90 -14.18 -8.48 -10.00
C MET A 90 -13.04 -9.50 -10.22
N ARG A 91 -13.34 -10.80 -10.40
CA ARG A 91 -12.32 -11.82 -10.73
C ARG A 91 -11.64 -11.56 -12.06
N ARG A 92 -12.33 -10.96 -13.04
CA ARG A 92 -11.73 -10.60 -14.34
C ARG A 92 -10.75 -9.43 -14.22
N LEU A 93 -11.04 -8.48 -13.32
CA LEU A 93 -10.16 -7.33 -13.10
C LEU A 93 -8.91 -7.71 -12.30
N ARG A 94 -9.04 -8.66 -11.35
CA ARG A 94 -7.90 -9.13 -10.56
C ARG A 94 -6.88 -9.80 -11.46
N SER A 95 -5.62 -9.52 -11.20
CA SER A 95 -4.44 -9.97 -11.93
C SER A 95 -4.30 -9.39 -13.34
N ASP A 96 -5.38 -9.16 -14.07
CA ASP A 96 -5.35 -8.64 -15.45
C ASP A 96 -5.20 -7.10 -15.47
N GLU A 97 -5.98 -6.41 -14.64
CA GLU A 97 -5.99 -4.94 -14.56
C GLU A 97 -5.48 -4.42 -13.23
N ILE A 98 -5.86 -5.04 -12.12
CA ILE A 98 -5.45 -4.69 -10.77
C ILE A 98 -4.85 -5.91 -10.12
N SER A 99 -3.60 -5.82 -9.70
CA SER A 99 -2.89 -6.91 -9.04
C SER A 99 -2.39 -6.51 -7.66
N MET A 100 -2.07 -7.51 -6.82
CA MET A 100 -1.62 -7.28 -5.46
C MET A 100 -0.47 -8.23 -5.08
N ILE A 101 0.54 -7.66 -4.43
CA ILE A 101 1.56 -8.39 -3.68
C ILE A 101 1.15 -8.32 -2.20
N PHE A 102 0.93 -9.48 -1.59
CA PHE A 102 0.53 -9.57 -0.18
C PHE A 102 1.75 -9.52 0.75
N GLN A 103 1.51 -9.14 1.99
CA GLN A 103 2.54 -8.91 3.01
C GLN A 103 3.39 -10.15 3.31
N ASP A 104 2.79 -11.36 3.34
CA ASP A 104 3.49 -12.59 3.67
C ASP A 104 3.59 -13.53 2.46
N PRO A 105 4.80 -13.70 1.88
CA PRO A 105 5.01 -14.62 0.77
C PRO A 105 4.79 -16.10 1.12
N ILE A 106 4.91 -16.46 2.41
CA ILE A 106 4.80 -17.87 2.84
C ILE A 106 3.34 -18.32 2.79
N THR A 107 2.43 -17.47 3.24
CA THR A 107 1.00 -17.79 3.23
C THR A 107 0.34 -17.52 1.87
N SER A 108 0.97 -16.71 1.01
CA SER A 108 0.42 -16.32 -0.28
C SER A 108 0.75 -17.29 -1.42
N LEU A 109 1.79 -18.10 -1.27
CA LEU A 109 2.16 -19.14 -2.25
C LEU A 109 1.70 -20.50 -1.74
N ASP A 110 0.80 -21.15 -2.49
CA ASP A 110 0.35 -22.50 -2.12
C ASP A 110 1.51 -23.49 -2.17
N PRO A 111 1.92 -24.09 -1.02
CA PRO A 111 3.13 -24.91 -0.92
C PRO A 111 3.05 -26.24 -1.67
N VAL A 112 1.86 -26.68 -2.07
CA VAL A 112 1.67 -27.98 -2.76
C VAL A 112 1.84 -27.87 -4.27
N PHE A 113 1.92 -26.66 -4.82
CA PHE A 113 2.13 -26.41 -6.24
C PHE A 113 3.55 -25.92 -6.53
N THR A 114 4.07 -26.30 -7.70
CA THR A 114 5.34 -25.74 -8.17
C THR A 114 5.17 -24.29 -8.63
N ILE A 115 6.25 -23.51 -8.62
CA ILE A 115 6.27 -22.13 -9.09
C ILE A 115 5.73 -22.02 -10.53
N GLY A 116 6.12 -22.95 -11.38
CA GLY A 116 5.65 -23.00 -12.76
C GLY A 116 4.17 -23.27 -12.88
N SER A 117 3.59 -24.15 -12.06
CA SER A 117 2.15 -24.41 -12.08
C SER A 117 1.33 -23.22 -11.61
N LEU A 118 1.77 -22.50 -10.56
CA LEU A 118 1.11 -21.28 -10.08
C LEU A 118 1.07 -20.19 -11.16
N LEU A 119 2.19 -19.94 -11.83
CA LEU A 119 2.26 -18.94 -12.91
C LEU A 119 1.43 -19.35 -14.13
N GLN A 120 1.50 -20.63 -14.55
CA GLN A 120 0.71 -21.12 -15.68
C GLN A 120 -0.79 -21.02 -15.41
N GLU A 121 -1.24 -21.32 -14.19
CA GLU A 121 -2.63 -21.18 -13.78
C GLU A 121 -3.11 -19.73 -13.89
N VAL A 122 -2.36 -18.77 -13.36
CA VAL A 122 -2.68 -17.34 -13.49
C VAL A 122 -2.77 -16.92 -14.95
N ILE A 123 -1.80 -17.32 -15.79
CA ILE A 123 -1.78 -16.96 -17.21
C ILE A 123 -2.96 -17.57 -17.95
N GLN A 124 -3.22 -18.87 -17.78
CA GLN A 124 -4.28 -19.58 -18.49
C GLN A 124 -5.69 -19.23 -18.04
N SER A 125 -5.85 -18.76 -16.79
CA SER A 125 -7.15 -18.30 -16.30
C SER A 125 -7.61 -16.99 -16.94
N HIS A 126 -6.67 -16.20 -17.51
CA HIS A 126 -6.96 -14.89 -18.12
C HIS A 126 -6.64 -14.84 -19.63
N ARG A 127 -5.76 -15.68 -20.13
CA ARG A 127 -5.31 -15.71 -21.52
C ARG A 127 -5.65 -17.07 -22.17
N LYS A 128 -6.20 -17.03 -23.37
CA LYS A 128 -6.46 -18.23 -24.18
C LYS A 128 -5.17 -18.67 -24.88
N VAL A 129 -4.26 -19.27 -24.14
CA VAL A 129 -2.94 -19.73 -24.63
C VAL A 129 -2.75 -21.23 -24.41
N SER A 130 -1.92 -21.86 -25.23
CA SER A 130 -1.52 -23.26 -25.02
C SER A 130 -0.66 -23.42 -23.76
N ARG A 131 -0.58 -24.64 -23.22
CA ARG A 131 0.28 -24.93 -22.06
C ARG A 131 1.75 -24.57 -22.33
N SER A 132 2.27 -24.89 -23.53
CA SER A 132 3.65 -24.55 -23.91
C SER A 132 3.89 -23.03 -23.97
N GLU A 133 2.90 -22.27 -24.43
CA GLU A 133 2.99 -20.81 -24.47
C GLU A 133 2.88 -20.21 -23.07
N ALA A 134 1.98 -20.72 -22.22
CA ALA A 134 1.90 -20.33 -20.81
C ALA A 134 3.21 -20.59 -20.05
N GLU A 135 3.90 -21.70 -20.34
CA GLU A 135 5.20 -22.01 -19.76
C GLU A 135 6.27 -20.98 -20.18
N LYS A 136 6.32 -20.60 -21.46
CA LYS A 136 7.25 -19.55 -21.93
C LYS A 136 6.97 -18.20 -21.27
N LEU A 137 5.70 -17.83 -21.16
CA LEU A 137 5.30 -16.59 -20.50
C LEU A 137 5.63 -16.62 -18.99
N ALA A 138 5.47 -17.77 -18.34
CA ALA A 138 5.82 -17.94 -16.94
C ALA A 138 7.33 -17.80 -16.70
N VAL A 139 8.17 -18.42 -17.53
CA VAL A 139 9.63 -18.26 -17.46
C VAL A 139 10.01 -16.79 -17.64
N ARG A 140 9.43 -16.13 -18.65
CA ARG A 140 9.67 -14.71 -18.90
C ARG A 140 9.27 -13.83 -17.71
N ALA A 141 8.13 -14.07 -17.07
CA ALA A 141 7.70 -13.32 -15.88
C ALA A 141 8.71 -13.47 -14.72
N LEU A 142 9.28 -14.67 -14.52
CA LEU A 142 10.33 -14.92 -13.53
C LEU A 142 11.64 -14.20 -13.88
N GLU A 143 12.03 -14.15 -15.16
CA GLU A 143 13.21 -13.42 -15.62
C GLU A 143 13.03 -11.90 -15.44
N GLU A 144 11.86 -11.37 -15.77
CA GLU A 144 11.50 -9.96 -15.56
C GLU A 144 11.49 -9.57 -14.08
N ALA A 145 11.12 -10.49 -13.18
CA ALA A 145 11.26 -10.34 -11.73
C ALA A 145 12.69 -10.61 -11.22
N GLN A 146 13.66 -10.83 -12.14
CA GLN A 146 15.07 -11.10 -11.82
C GLN A 146 15.29 -12.35 -10.95
N LEU A 147 14.47 -13.40 -11.12
CA LEU A 147 14.70 -14.66 -10.42
C LEU A 147 15.87 -15.40 -11.08
N PRO A 148 16.94 -15.74 -10.35
CA PRO A 148 18.06 -16.50 -10.92
C PRO A 148 17.61 -17.89 -11.37
N ASP A 149 18.14 -18.36 -12.50
CA ASP A 149 17.83 -19.69 -13.08
C ASP A 149 16.33 -19.94 -13.30
N ALA A 150 15.60 -18.93 -13.79
CA ALA A 150 14.13 -18.93 -13.92
C ALA A 150 13.55 -20.24 -14.47
N SER A 151 14.10 -20.76 -15.58
CA SER A 151 13.63 -22.01 -16.19
C SER A 151 13.78 -23.24 -15.27
N LYS A 152 14.84 -23.30 -14.45
CA LYS A 152 15.02 -24.39 -13.48
C LYS A 152 14.05 -24.25 -12.33
N ARG A 153 13.79 -23.01 -11.87
CA ARG A 153 12.89 -22.70 -10.74
C ARG A 153 11.42 -22.96 -11.04
N MET A 154 11.03 -23.08 -12.30
CA MET A 154 9.67 -23.53 -12.67
C MET A 154 9.24 -24.83 -12.00
N LYS A 155 10.21 -25.72 -11.72
CA LYS A 155 9.96 -27.03 -11.08
C LYS A 155 10.09 -27.00 -9.56
N SER A 156 10.59 -25.90 -8.99
CA SER A 156 10.76 -25.75 -7.54
C SER A 156 9.42 -25.49 -6.86
N TYR A 157 9.32 -25.90 -5.61
CA TYR A 157 8.23 -25.54 -4.69
C TYR A 157 8.59 -24.28 -3.88
N PRO A 158 7.59 -23.54 -3.37
CA PRO A 158 7.83 -22.34 -2.57
C PRO A 158 8.79 -22.56 -1.39
N HIS A 159 8.68 -23.66 -0.70
CA HIS A 159 9.52 -23.99 0.46
C HIS A 159 11.00 -24.28 0.13
N GLU A 160 11.33 -24.57 -1.14
CA GLU A 160 12.70 -24.77 -1.61
C GLU A 160 13.42 -23.43 -1.94
N LEU A 161 12.71 -22.30 -1.89
CA LEU A 161 13.23 -20.99 -2.22
C LEU A 161 13.60 -20.18 -0.99
N ALA A 162 14.69 -19.41 -1.05
CA ALA A 162 15.02 -18.40 -0.05
C ALA A 162 13.99 -17.26 -0.04
N GLY A 163 13.89 -16.48 1.05
CA GLY A 163 12.90 -15.40 1.22
C GLY A 163 12.87 -14.42 0.06
N GLY A 164 14.01 -13.87 -0.33
CA GLY A 164 14.08 -12.94 -1.47
C GLY A 164 13.71 -13.58 -2.82
N MET A 165 13.92 -14.88 -2.99
CA MET A 165 13.47 -15.59 -4.20
C MET A 165 11.96 -15.78 -4.21
N ARG A 166 11.35 -16.10 -3.06
CA ARG A 166 9.86 -16.16 -2.94
C ARG A 166 9.24 -14.81 -3.27
N GLN A 167 9.85 -13.73 -2.78
CA GLN A 167 9.37 -12.38 -3.09
C GLN A 167 9.44 -12.05 -4.58
N ARG A 168 10.51 -12.46 -5.29
CA ARG A 168 10.60 -12.33 -6.76
C ARG A 168 9.53 -13.15 -7.49
N VAL A 169 9.19 -14.33 -6.97
CA VAL A 169 8.06 -15.13 -7.49
C VAL A 169 6.73 -14.42 -7.29
N MET A 170 6.50 -13.79 -6.12
CA MET A 170 5.30 -12.99 -5.88
C MET A 170 5.19 -11.80 -6.86
N ILE A 171 6.31 -11.12 -7.13
CA ILE A 171 6.37 -10.05 -8.12
C ILE A 171 6.05 -10.59 -9.51
N ALA A 172 6.64 -11.73 -9.89
CA ALA A 172 6.37 -12.38 -11.17
C ALA A 172 4.88 -12.73 -11.33
N LEU A 173 4.27 -13.33 -10.32
CA LEU A 173 2.82 -13.63 -10.30
C LEU A 173 1.97 -12.37 -10.43
N ALA A 174 2.30 -11.34 -9.66
CA ALA A 174 1.55 -10.09 -9.67
C ALA A 174 1.68 -9.32 -10.98
N THR A 175 2.79 -9.46 -11.71
CA THR A 175 3.05 -8.71 -12.95
C THR A 175 2.96 -9.54 -14.23
N ALA A 176 2.68 -10.86 -14.13
CA ALA A 176 2.64 -11.79 -15.28
C ALA A 176 1.68 -11.39 -16.41
N LEU A 177 0.60 -10.71 -16.06
CA LEU A 177 -0.43 -10.26 -17.00
C LEU A 177 -0.30 -8.79 -17.40
N ASN A 178 0.74 -8.09 -16.93
CA ASN A 178 0.99 -6.66 -17.16
C ASN A 178 -0.16 -5.77 -16.65
N PRO A 179 -0.48 -5.80 -15.36
CA PRO A 179 -1.59 -5.03 -14.82
C PRO A 179 -1.39 -3.52 -14.97
N SER A 180 -2.50 -2.78 -15.02
CA SER A 180 -2.47 -1.32 -15.02
C SER A 180 -2.20 -0.73 -13.63
N VAL A 181 -2.59 -1.48 -12.57
CA VAL A 181 -2.40 -1.08 -11.17
C VAL A 181 -1.78 -2.22 -10.38
N LEU A 182 -0.76 -1.91 -9.59
CA LEU A 182 -0.16 -2.82 -8.62
C LEU A 182 -0.31 -2.27 -7.21
N ILE A 183 -0.87 -3.07 -6.31
CA ILE A 183 -0.89 -2.81 -4.88
C ILE A 183 0.19 -3.70 -4.25
N ALA A 184 1.15 -3.11 -3.57
CA ALA A 184 2.22 -3.84 -2.89
C ALA A 184 2.13 -3.58 -1.38
N ASP A 185 1.63 -4.56 -0.62
CA ASP A 185 1.46 -4.46 0.82
C ASP A 185 2.71 -5.02 1.52
N GLU A 186 3.53 -4.12 2.04
CA GLU A 186 4.80 -4.40 2.72
C GLU A 186 5.71 -5.41 1.97
N PRO A 187 6.03 -5.18 0.69
CA PRO A 187 6.65 -6.19 -0.18
C PRO A 187 8.09 -6.55 0.21
N THR A 188 8.67 -5.89 1.19
CA THR A 188 10.07 -6.10 1.63
C THR A 188 10.20 -6.46 3.11
N THR A 189 9.08 -6.70 3.79
CA THR A 189 9.09 -7.09 5.21
C THR A 189 9.85 -8.41 5.41
N ALA A 190 10.65 -8.49 6.47
CA ALA A 190 11.50 -9.63 6.83
C ALA A 190 12.63 -9.98 5.83
N LEU A 191 13.02 -9.04 4.97
CA LEU A 191 14.20 -9.17 4.11
C LEU A 191 15.38 -8.35 4.66
N ASP A 192 16.60 -8.80 4.37
CA ASP A 192 17.78 -7.99 4.64
C ASP A 192 17.84 -6.75 3.73
N VAL A 193 18.56 -5.70 4.16
CA VAL A 193 18.62 -4.39 3.50
C VAL A 193 19.06 -4.49 2.03
N THR A 194 19.99 -5.40 1.73
CA THR A 194 20.50 -5.58 0.36
C THR A 194 19.45 -6.18 -0.56
N VAL A 195 18.78 -7.23 -0.11
CA VAL A 195 17.69 -7.88 -0.85
C VAL A 195 16.50 -6.94 -0.97
N GLN A 196 16.16 -6.18 0.09
CA GLN A 196 15.12 -5.15 0.06
C GLN A 196 15.38 -4.13 -1.06
N ALA A 197 16.59 -3.57 -1.15
CA ALA A 197 16.96 -2.61 -2.19
C ALA A 197 16.80 -3.19 -3.61
N GLN A 198 17.22 -4.45 -3.81
CA GLN A 198 17.08 -5.13 -5.09
C GLN A 198 15.61 -5.39 -5.48
N ILE A 199 14.76 -5.76 -4.53
CA ILE A 199 13.33 -5.98 -4.74
C ILE A 199 12.64 -4.66 -5.13
N LEU A 200 12.94 -3.57 -4.43
CA LEU A 200 12.38 -2.25 -4.72
C LEU A 200 12.82 -1.74 -6.09
N GLU A 201 14.07 -1.92 -6.47
CA GLU A 201 14.58 -1.57 -7.79
C GLU A 201 13.87 -2.39 -8.90
N SER A 202 13.68 -3.69 -8.67
CA SER A 202 12.93 -4.56 -9.59
C SER A 202 11.48 -4.10 -9.76
N LEU A 203 10.79 -3.77 -8.66
CA LEU A 203 9.43 -3.24 -8.68
C LEU A 203 9.34 -1.90 -9.42
N ARG A 204 10.26 -0.95 -9.11
CA ARG A 204 10.30 0.37 -9.75
C ARG A 204 10.59 0.27 -11.24
N ARG A 205 11.52 -0.61 -11.64
CA ARG A 205 11.79 -0.88 -13.05
C ARG A 205 10.53 -1.39 -13.74
N ARG A 206 9.87 -2.41 -13.16
CA ARG A 206 8.67 -3.01 -13.72
C ARG A 206 7.52 -2.01 -13.82
N GLN A 207 7.36 -1.17 -12.80
CA GLN A 207 6.38 -0.09 -12.79
C GLN A 207 6.58 0.88 -13.97
N ARG A 208 7.84 1.28 -14.25
CA ARG A 208 8.17 2.18 -15.37
C ARG A 208 7.98 1.53 -16.73
N GLU A 209 8.42 0.27 -16.89
CA GLU A 209 8.26 -0.49 -18.15
C GLU A 209 6.79 -0.63 -18.55
N LEU A 210 5.92 -0.91 -17.59
CA LEU A 210 4.49 -1.08 -17.80
C LEU A 210 3.70 0.22 -17.69
N LYS A 211 4.32 1.31 -17.23
CA LYS A 211 3.65 2.58 -16.91
C LYS A 211 2.48 2.41 -15.95
N MET A 212 2.54 1.40 -15.08
CA MET A 212 1.46 1.11 -14.14
C MET A 212 1.42 2.12 -12.99
N GLY A 213 0.23 2.36 -12.43
CA GLY A 213 0.09 3.03 -11.15
C GLY A 213 0.41 2.04 -10.03
N MET A 214 1.11 2.48 -8.98
CA MET A 214 1.45 1.62 -7.85
C MET A 214 1.02 2.24 -6.53
N LEU A 215 0.34 1.44 -5.70
CA LEU A 215 0.15 1.73 -4.28
C LEU A 215 1.14 0.88 -3.48
N LEU A 216 2.13 1.51 -2.88
CA LEU A 216 3.11 0.85 -2.01
C LEU A 216 2.78 1.13 -0.56
N ILE A 217 2.45 0.10 0.20
CA ILE A 217 2.23 0.19 1.64
C ILE A 217 3.52 -0.21 2.35
N THR A 218 3.99 0.65 3.23
CA THR A 218 5.18 0.38 4.05
C THR A 218 5.18 1.23 5.32
N HIS A 219 5.90 0.78 6.32
CA HIS A 219 6.23 1.57 7.52
C HIS A 219 7.68 2.11 7.46
N ASP A 220 8.46 1.74 6.46
CA ASP A 220 9.86 2.15 6.29
C ASP A 220 9.96 3.42 5.43
N LEU A 221 10.27 4.53 6.07
CA LEU A 221 10.42 5.83 5.42
C LEU A 221 11.65 5.91 4.50
N ALA A 222 12.67 5.07 4.69
CA ALA A 222 13.80 5.00 3.76
C ALA A 222 13.37 4.40 2.42
N VAL A 223 12.48 3.40 2.45
CA VAL A 223 11.82 2.86 1.25
C VAL A 223 11.02 3.95 0.54
N VAL A 224 10.22 4.71 1.31
CA VAL A 224 9.41 5.82 0.76
C VAL A 224 10.28 6.84 0.04
N ALA A 225 11.35 7.31 0.68
CA ALA A 225 12.29 8.28 0.09
C ALA A 225 12.95 7.78 -1.21
N ALA A 226 13.17 6.46 -1.32
CA ALA A 226 13.84 5.87 -2.48
C ALA A 226 12.92 5.72 -3.71
N VAL A 227 11.61 5.50 -3.51
CA VAL A 227 10.74 5.07 -4.62
C VAL A 227 9.50 5.91 -4.85
N ALA A 228 8.99 6.64 -3.85
CA ALA A 228 7.70 7.34 -3.93
C ALA A 228 7.76 8.58 -4.82
N ASP A 229 6.66 8.84 -5.54
CA ASP A 229 6.38 10.13 -6.16
C ASP A 229 5.54 10.98 -5.19
N ARG A 230 4.54 10.36 -4.54
CA ARG A 230 3.63 10.98 -3.58
C ARG A 230 3.44 10.08 -2.37
N VAL A 231 3.23 10.68 -1.22
CA VAL A 231 3.09 9.98 0.06
C VAL A 231 1.80 10.40 0.73
N ALA A 232 1.03 9.44 1.20
CA ALA A 232 -0.12 9.63 2.07
C ALA A 232 0.20 9.03 3.45
N VAL A 233 0.16 9.85 4.48
CA VAL A 233 0.40 9.43 5.87
C VAL A 233 -0.93 9.11 6.53
N MET A 234 -1.07 7.88 7.00
CA MET A 234 -2.30 7.37 7.61
C MET A 234 -2.12 7.16 9.11
N TYR A 235 -3.04 7.69 9.90
CA TYR A 235 -3.09 7.51 11.35
C TYR A 235 -4.52 7.17 11.79
N SER A 236 -4.69 6.09 12.55
CA SER A 236 -5.99 5.69 13.15
C SER A 236 -7.18 5.73 12.17
N GLY A 237 -6.98 5.24 10.93
CA GLY A 237 -8.04 5.17 9.92
C GLY A 237 -8.18 6.41 9.04
N GLU A 238 -7.38 7.44 9.21
CA GLU A 238 -7.47 8.70 8.47
C GLU A 238 -6.18 9.06 7.75
N ILE A 239 -6.29 9.67 6.56
CA ILE A 239 -5.15 10.38 5.96
C ILE A 239 -4.97 11.69 6.72
N VAL A 240 -3.80 11.86 7.34
CA VAL A 240 -3.47 13.06 8.11
C VAL A 240 -2.64 14.06 7.32
N GLU A 241 -1.84 13.58 6.38
CA GLU A 241 -1.04 14.42 5.48
C GLU A 241 -0.82 13.70 4.14
N GLU A 242 -0.90 14.42 3.03
CA GLU A 242 -0.60 13.93 1.69
C GLU A 242 0.18 15.00 0.94
N ALA A 243 1.36 14.66 0.42
CA ALA A 243 2.21 15.57 -0.32
C ALA A 243 3.14 14.81 -1.30
N SER A 244 3.87 15.55 -2.16
CA SER A 244 5.00 14.96 -2.88
C SER A 244 6.04 14.42 -1.90
N VAL A 245 6.83 13.43 -2.31
CA VAL A 245 7.88 12.88 -1.45
C VAL A 245 8.83 13.97 -0.96
N ASN A 246 9.24 14.90 -1.82
CA ASN A 246 10.16 15.98 -1.47
C ASN A 246 9.54 16.92 -0.43
N ASP A 247 8.31 17.41 -0.67
CA ASP A 247 7.63 18.31 0.26
C ASP A 247 7.41 17.68 1.63
N LEU A 248 7.05 16.38 1.65
CA LEU A 248 6.81 15.66 2.92
C LEU A 248 8.10 15.48 3.74
N PHE A 249 9.24 15.19 3.08
CA PHE A 249 10.52 15.01 3.78
C PHE A 249 11.19 16.33 4.16
N ASP A 250 11.03 17.37 3.33
CA ASP A 250 11.66 18.67 3.58
C ASP A 250 10.87 19.51 4.58
N ASN A 251 9.52 19.40 4.60
CA ASN A 251 8.67 20.26 5.41
C ASN A 251 7.34 19.60 5.84
N PRO A 252 7.40 18.47 6.57
CA PRO A 252 6.21 17.83 7.12
C PRO A 252 5.45 18.80 8.02
N LYS A 253 4.12 18.84 7.92
CA LYS A 253 3.26 19.80 8.63
C LYS A 253 2.51 19.17 9.79
N HIS A 254 2.11 17.90 9.65
CA HIS A 254 1.39 17.21 10.71
C HIS A 254 2.35 16.73 11.80
N PRO A 255 2.08 17.00 13.08
CA PRO A 255 2.97 16.57 14.18
C PRO A 255 3.25 15.05 14.21
N TYR A 256 2.31 14.22 13.77
CA TYR A 256 2.55 12.78 13.61
C TYR A 256 3.58 12.48 12.51
N THR A 257 3.48 13.14 11.35
CA THR A 257 4.47 13.01 10.27
C THR A 257 5.86 13.44 10.72
N GLN A 258 5.94 14.55 11.45
CA GLN A 258 7.19 15.02 12.06
C GLN A 258 7.77 14.00 13.05
N GLY A 259 6.92 13.38 13.87
CA GLY A 259 7.32 12.31 14.77
C GLY A 259 7.86 11.08 14.06
N LEU A 260 7.23 10.67 12.93
CA LEU A 260 7.74 9.58 12.10
C LEU A 260 9.10 9.92 11.48
N MET A 261 9.28 11.16 10.98
CA MET A 261 10.56 11.62 10.43
C MET A 261 11.66 11.70 11.50
N GLY A 262 11.32 12.11 12.72
CA GLY A 262 12.24 12.16 13.86
C GLY A 262 12.67 10.78 14.38
N ALA A 263 11.96 9.71 14.00
CA ALA A 263 12.34 8.34 14.33
C ALA A 263 13.33 7.72 13.32
N ILE A 264 13.62 8.41 12.18
CA ILE A 264 14.64 7.96 11.21
C ILE A 264 16.02 8.22 11.83
N PRO A 265 16.91 7.19 11.91
CA PRO A 265 18.26 7.39 12.41
C PRO A 265 19.04 8.35 11.50
N ASP A 266 19.52 9.45 12.04
CA ASP A 266 20.49 10.32 11.33
C ASP A 266 21.87 9.70 11.46
N ILE A 267 22.40 9.20 10.36
CA ILE A 267 23.74 8.57 10.31
C ILE A 267 24.84 9.61 10.60
N THR A 268 24.56 10.90 10.43
CA THR A 268 25.51 12.00 10.66
C THR A 268 25.47 12.56 12.08
N ALA A 269 24.38 12.33 12.80
CA ALA A 269 24.22 12.81 14.17
C ALA A 269 25.02 11.94 15.16
N ARG A 270 25.96 12.58 15.88
CA ARG A 270 26.65 11.96 17.01
C ARG A 270 25.61 11.57 18.08
N ARG A 271 25.35 10.26 18.25
CA ARG A 271 24.57 9.63 19.35
C ARG A 271 23.40 10.50 19.87
N GLY A 272 22.42 10.79 19.02
CA GLY A 272 21.14 11.38 19.45
C GLY A 272 20.19 10.29 19.94
N LEU A 273 19.37 10.59 20.93
CA LEU A 273 18.25 9.75 21.30
C LEU A 273 17.24 9.80 20.14
N LEU A 274 16.82 8.61 19.64
CA LEU A 274 15.71 8.54 18.67
C LEU A 274 14.44 9.07 19.35
N HIS A 275 13.77 10.02 18.71
CA HIS A 275 12.52 10.57 19.19
C HIS A 275 11.38 9.61 18.86
N ALA A 276 11.02 8.74 19.81
CA ALA A 276 9.83 7.90 19.68
C ALA A 276 8.57 8.75 19.91
N ILE A 277 7.53 8.51 19.10
CA ILE A 277 6.21 9.12 19.33
C ILE A 277 5.64 8.54 20.65
N PRO A 278 5.33 9.35 21.66
CA PRO A 278 4.88 8.85 22.96
C PRO A 278 3.50 8.19 22.88
N GLY A 279 3.23 7.29 23.83
CA GLY A 279 1.92 6.65 23.98
C GLY A 279 1.63 5.57 22.93
N ARG A 280 0.37 5.16 22.86
CA ARG A 280 -0.14 4.13 21.92
C ARG A 280 -1.27 4.71 21.09
N VAL A 281 -1.47 4.12 19.89
CA VAL A 281 -2.63 4.44 19.05
C VAL A 281 -3.91 4.12 19.84
N PRO A 282 -4.87 5.05 19.93
CA PRO A 282 -6.15 4.78 20.59
C PRO A 282 -6.84 3.58 19.94
N PRO A 283 -7.45 2.69 20.73
CA PRO A 283 -8.21 1.58 20.17
C PRO A 283 -9.47 2.10 19.45
N PRO A 284 -9.89 1.49 18.34
CA PRO A 284 -11.02 1.96 17.53
C PRO A 284 -12.36 1.92 18.29
N GLN A 285 -12.42 1.19 19.41
CA GLN A 285 -13.58 1.11 20.30
C GLN A 285 -13.80 2.40 21.09
N VAL A 286 -12.73 3.18 21.35
CA VAL A 286 -12.78 4.40 22.17
C VAL A 286 -12.02 5.51 21.45
N PRO A 287 -12.53 5.99 20.30
CA PRO A 287 -11.89 7.07 19.57
C PRO A 287 -11.97 8.38 20.36
N PRO A 288 -10.96 9.26 20.27
CA PRO A 288 -11.06 10.58 20.86
C PRO A 288 -12.18 11.39 20.15
N PRO A 289 -12.85 12.33 20.85
CA PRO A 289 -13.97 13.10 20.27
C PRO A 289 -13.53 14.07 19.16
N GLY A 290 -12.25 14.45 19.16
CA GLY A 290 -11.66 15.38 18.20
C GLY A 290 -10.63 14.72 17.27
N CYS A 291 -9.45 15.31 17.21
CA CYS A 291 -8.34 14.79 16.41
C CYS A 291 -7.86 13.45 16.95
N GLU A 292 -7.76 12.44 16.09
CA GLU A 292 -7.30 11.08 16.45
C GLU A 292 -5.89 11.09 17.08
N PHE A 293 -5.04 12.02 16.68
CA PHE A 293 -3.68 12.14 17.20
C PHE A 293 -3.57 13.00 18.48
N ALA A 294 -4.62 13.75 18.87
CA ALA A 294 -4.57 14.66 20.02
C ALA A 294 -4.00 14.05 21.31
N PRO A 295 -4.31 12.79 21.69
CA PRO A 295 -3.76 12.15 22.89
C PRO A 295 -2.24 11.95 22.90
N ARG A 296 -1.60 11.97 21.73
CA ARG A 296 -0.15 11.76 21.54
C ARG A 296 0.56 13.01 21.02
N CYS A 297 -0.19 14.07 20.72
CA CYS A 297 0.32 15.28 20.11
C CYS A 297 0.86 16.25 21.15
N SER A 298 2.17 16.53 21.13
CA SER A 298 2.78 17.51 22.02
C SER A 298 2.33 18.94 21.74
N TYR A 299 1.69 19.19 20.60
CA TYR A 299 1.19 20.50 20.17
C TYR A 299 -0.34 20.58 20.20
N SER A 300 -1.02 19.64 20.92
CA SER A 300 -2.48 19.67 21.03
C SER A 300 -2.96 20.90 21.76
N ILE A 301 -4.02 21.53 21.25
CA ILE A 301 -4.72 22.67 21.83
C ILE A 301 -6.19 22.30 22.06
N GLY A 302 -6.95 23.11 22.83
CA GLY A 302 -8.35 22.84 23.16
C GLY A 302 -9.20 22.37 21.96
N PRO A 303 -9.22 23.10 20.83
CA PRO A 303 -9.99 22.71 19.65
C PRO A 303 -9.63 21.33 19.07
N CYS A 304 -8.41 20.80 19.28
CA CYS A 304 -8.01 19.46 18.86
C CYS A 304 -8.78 18.35 19.59
N TRP A 305 -9.28 18.62 20.78
CA TRP A 305 -10.05 17.68 21.59
C TRP A 305 -11.56 17.74 21.34
N GLU A 306 -12.03 18.84 20.73
CA GLU A 306 -13.45 19.12 20.54
C GLU A 306 -13.92 18.80 19.13
N LYS A 307 -13.08 19.05 18.13
CA LYS A 307 -13.46 18.96 16.73
C LYS A 307 -12.46 18.11 15.92
N ARG A 308 -13.00 17.16 15.17
CA ARG A 308 -12.24 16.38 14.18
C ARG A 308 -11.82 17.29 13.01
N PRO A 309 -10.52 17.42 12.71
CA PRO A 309 -10.06 18.22 11.58
C PRO A 309 -10.50 17.64 10.25
N ALA A 310 -10.86 18.47 9.29
CA ALA A 310 -11.04 18.05 7.90
C ALA A 310 -9.69 17.93 7.19
N LEU A 311 -9.58 17.03 6.20
CA LEU A 311 -8.43 16.98 5.31
C LEU A 311 -8.57 18.11 4.26
N LEU A 312 -7.81 19.17 4.43
CA LEU A 312 -7.91 20.37 3.59
C LEU A 312 -6.72 20.48 2.62
N PRO A 313 -6.94 20.99 1.40
CA PRO A 313 -5.84 21.30 0.49
C PRO A 313 -4.92 22.38 1.05
N THR A 314 -3.63 22.24 0.78
CA THR A 314 -2.58 23.22 1.09
C THR A 314 -1.86 23.61 -0.20
N SER A 315 -0.85 24.49 -0.13
CA SER A 315 -0.02 24.85 -1.28
C SER A 315 0.78 23.67 -1.87
N VAL A 316 1.04 22.62 -1.07
CA VAL A 316 1.92 21.50 -1.45
C VAL A 316 1.26 20.13 -1.35
N GLY A 317 -0.02 20.06 -0.97
CA GLY A 317 -0.74 18.79 -0.80
C GLY A 317 -2.01 18.92 0.00
N LYS A 318 -2.27 17.99 0.95
CA LYS A 318 -3.44 18.02 1.83
C LYS A 318 -2.99 17.79 3.27
N LEU A 319 -3.68 18.44 4.22
CA LEU A 319 -3.36 18.38 5.65
C LEU A 319 -4.63 18.29 6.49
N ARG A 320 -4.62 17.40 7.48
CA ARG A 320 -5.65 17.22 8.51
C ARG A 320 -5.11 17.67 9.86
N CYS A 321 -4.88 18.95 10.05
CA CYS A 321 -4.37 19.51 11.31
C CYS A 321 -4.92 20.91 11.58
N ILE A 322 -5.36 21.17 12.81
CA ILE A 322 -5.83 22.49 13.25
C ILE A 322 -4.65 23.39 13.63
N ASN A 323 -3.58 22.80 14.16
CA ASN A 323 -2.38 23.48 14.67
C ASN A 323 -1.10 22.92 14.02
N PRO A 324 -0.90 23.14 12.69
CA PRO A 324 0.28 22.67 12.02
C PRO A 324 1.55 23.34 12.58
N GLN A 325 2.63 22.58 12.69
CA GLN A 325 3.88 23.09 13.25
C GLN A 325 4.94 23.27 12.14
N PRO A 326 5.80 24.30 12.26
CA PRO A 326 6.99 24.39 11.43
C PRO A 326 7.91 23.21 11.75
N PHE A 327 8.56 22.66 10.74
CA PHE A 327 9.55 21.59 10.92
C PHE A 327 10.95 22.21 10.93
N SER A 328 11.69 21.95 12.00
CA SER A 328 13.13 22.24 12.11
C SER A 328 13.84 20.93 12.38
N ARG A 329 14.70 20.51 11.46
CA ARG A 329 15.64 19.41 11.67
C ARG A 329 16.72 19.80 12.68
#